data_29b4f03f4f728eded86c63fcfda51ffc
#
_entry.id   29b4f03f4f728eded86c63fcfda51ffc
#
_cell.length_a   1.000
_cell.length_b   1.000
_cell.length_c   1.000
_cell.angle_alpha   90.00
_cell.angle_beta   90.00
_cell.angle_gamma   90.00
#
_symmetry.space_group_name_H-M   'P 1'
#
loop_
_entity.id
_entity.type
_entity.pdbx_description
1 polymer ?
#
loop_
_entity_poly.entity_id
_entity_poly.type
_entity_poly.pdbx_seq_one_letter_code
_entity_poly.pdbx_strand_id
1 'polypeptide(L)'
;MKTQAIGDLARWVGQSVELQGWVMARRSSKDLVFLVMRDGSGLCQCVADRSTLGDAMYDEAEALTQESAFYCRGEVVADPRQIGGHEVRLSEIRTLHLSKDFPITPKEHGVDFLMDHRHLWLRSKRQWAIMRIRNTLIMAIHGFFQDRGFVQMDAPIFTDNACEGTSTLFATDFYGHPAYLSQSGQLYGEAMAMAMGKIYTFGPTFRAEKSKTRRHLSEFWMIEPEMAFCDLKQNMDLIEEFLRDVVSAVLERNRLELELIERPIEPLQKVTQPFVRIPYEEAVQIIRGERLVNGQSALDVLRDDLAQVRRSIEETRTEISEREAKLAQPGLKKGEIGHHQAQLQAARQRLDTAEEQERNLPQWIASASSFEAGNDFGGSDETVLTRLFETPIMVYNWPHEVKAFYMKRDENDPRWAKGVDVLAPEGYGEIVGGGERETNLEWLVDKIHEHQLPMEAFEWYLDLRRYGSVPHSGFGLGLERLVAWVCKLPHVRETIPFPRMYGRIAP
;
A
#
# COMPACT_ATOMS: atom_id res chain seq x y z
N MET A 1 -14.25 28.61 20.26
CA MET A 1 -14.22 29.21 18.92
C MET A 1 -14.02 28.08 17.91
N LYS A 2 -14.66 28.16 16.73
CA LYS A 2 -14.52 27.11 15.71
C LYS A 2 -13.35 27.51 14.81
N THR A 3 -12.20 26.87 14.97
CA THR A 3 -11.02 27.07 14.10
C THR A 3 -11.31 26.56 12.69
N GLN A 4 -10.70 27.20 11.69
CA GLN A 4 -10.74 26.74 10.30
C GLN A 4 -9.77 25.58 10.09
N ALA A 5 -10.00 24.77 9.07
CA ALA A 5 -9.10 23.70 8.65
C ALA A 5 -8.10 24.22 7.61
N ILE A 6 -6.83 23.81 7.72
CA ILE A 6 -5.78 24.18 6.75
C ILE A 6 -6.17 23.70 5.33
N GLY A 7 -6.81 22.54 5.20
CA GLY A 7 -7.28 22.02 3.91
C GLY A 7 -8.33 22.88 3.20
N ASP A 8 -8.97 23.81 3.93
CA ASP A 8 -10.00 24.70 3.40
C ASP A 8 -9.49 26.15 3.13
N LEU A 9 -8.19 26.43 3.31
CA LEU A 9 -7.64 27.80 3.23
C LEU A 9 -7.92 28.48 1.88
N ALA A 10 -8.04 27.76 0.80
CA ALA A 10 -8.41 28.32 -0.51
C ALA A 10 -9.72 29.13 -0.48
N ARG A 11 -10.65 28.80 0.43
CA ARG A 11 -11.94 29.50 0.61
C ARG A 11 -11.83 30.81 1.39
N TRP A 12 -10.66 31.02 2.03
CA TRP A 12 -10.45 32.10 2.98
C TRP A 12 -9.41 33.12 2.51
N VAL A 13 -8.98 33.07 1.25
CA VAL A 13 -8.00 34.04 0.70
C VAL A 13 -8.47 35.47 0.89
N GLY A 14 -7.60 36.34 1.45
CA GLY A 14 -7.89 37.74 1.80
C GLY A 14 -8.70 37.90 3.10
N GLN A 15 -8.95 36.80 3.83
CA GLN A 15 -9.71 36.84 5.09
C GLN A 15 -8.84 36.37 6.25
N SER A 16 -9.21 36.79 7.46
CA SER A 16 -8.56 36.30 8.69
C SER A 16 -9.13 34.97 9.11
N VAL A 17 -8.24 34.01 9.46
CA VAL A 17 -8.56 32.69 9.98
C VAL A 17 -7.94 32.46 11.35
N GLU A 18 -8.54 31.54 12.11
CA GLU A 18 -7.98 31.00 13.36
C GLU A 18 -7.60 29.54 13.14
N LEU A 19 -6.34 29.21 13.42
CA LEU A 19 -5.81 27.88 13.22
C LEU A 19 -5.21 27.33 14.52
N GLN A 20 -5.24 26.00 14.65
CA GLN A 20 -4.54 25.25 15.69
C GLN A 20 -3.82 24.07 15.06
N GLY A 21 -2.59 23.80 15.49
CA GLY A 21 -1.85 22.68 14.94
C GLY A 21 -0.44 22.56 15.53
N TRP A 22 0.38 21.82 14.85
CA TRP A 22 1.75 21.48 15.27
C TRP A 22 2.78 22.01 14.29
N VAL A 23 3.92 22.42 14.82
CA VAL A 23 5.09 22.85 14.03
C VAL A 23 5.79 21.63 13.43
N MET A 24 5.82 21.53 12.12
CA MET A 24 6.64 20.53 11.42
C MET A 24 8.08 21.03 11.21
N ALA A 25 8.21 22.28 10.83
CA ALA A 25 9.51 22.89 10.59
C ALA A 25 9.47 24.38 10.93
N ARG A 26 10.59 24.92 11.37
CA ARG A 26 10.80 26.36 11.62
C ARG A 26 12.06 26.87 10.93
N ARG A 27 11.95 28.04 10.36
CA ARG A 27 13.09 28.80 9.81
C ARG A 27 12.97 30.26 10.22
N SER A 28 14.05 30.86 10.70
CA SER A 28 14.09 32.28 11.03
C SER A 28 15.02 33.03 10.06
N SER A 29 14.68 34.25 9.71
CA SER A 29 15.46 35.15 8.86
C SER A 29 15.21 36.61 9.26
N LYS A 30 16.17 37.24 9.90
CA LYS A 30 16.07 38.61 10.46
C LYS A 30 14.81 38.76 11.34
N ASP A 31 13.82 39.52 10.88
CA ASP A 31 12.60 39.84 11.61
C ASP A 31 11.42 38.94 11.21
N LEU A 32 11.67 37.84 10.50
CA LEU A 32 10.66 36.88 10.06
C LEU A 32 10.91 35.48 10.63
N VAL A 33 9.85 34.84 11.15
CA VAL A 33 9.83 33.44 11.47
C VAL A 33 8.83 32.74 10.55
N PHE A 34 9.29 31.71 9.88
CA PHE A 34 8.46 30.84 9.02
C PHE A 34 8.20 29.53 9.75
N LEU A 35 6.94 29.23 10.00
CA LEU A 35 6.49 28.01 10.65
C LEU A 35 5.70 27.19 9.63
N VAL A 36 6.12 25.96 9.35
CA VAL A 36 5.28 25.00 8.63
C VAL A 36 4.38 24.32 9.65
N MET A 37 3.09 24.60 9.54
CA MET A 37 2.04 24.08 10.41
C MET A 37 1.30 22.90 9.76
N ARG A 38 0.96 21.88 10.54
CA ARG A 38 -0.02 20.85 10.19
C ARG A 38 -1.16 20.82 11.20
N ASP A 39 -2.38 20.53 10.73
CA ASP A 39 -3.56 20.35 11.60
C ASP A 39 -4.28 19.01 11.37
N GLY A 40 -3.69 18.12 10.57
CA GLY A 40 -4.30 16.85 10.12
C GLY A 40 -5.07 17.00 8.81
N SER A 41 -5.69 18.12 8.54
CA SER A 41 -6.39 18.38 7.25
C SER A 41 -5.45 18.83 6.14
N GLY A 42 -4.34 19.47 6.49
CA GLY A 42 -3.41 20.05 5.54
C GLY A 42 -2.10 20.54 6.17
N LEU A 43 -1.29 21.14 5.32
CA LEU A 43 -0.03 21.79 5.64
C LEU A 43 -0.07 23.22 5.12
N CYS A 44 0.39 24.20 5.91
CA CYS A 44 0.55 25.59 5.44
C CYS A 44 1.79 26.24 6.06
N GLN A 45 2.31 27.26 5.38
CA GLN A 45 3.31 28.16 5.95
C GLN A 45 2.60 29.27 6.71
N CYS A 46 2.99 29.47 7.98
CA CYS A 46 2.63 30.63 8.78
C CYS A 46 3.83 31.56 8.85
N VAL A 47 3.61 32.86 8.61
CA VAL A 47 4.66 33.90 8.61
C VAL A 47 4.43 34.82 9.79
N ALA A 48 5.38 34.80 10.74
CA ALA A 48 5.41 35.69 11.88
C ALA A 48 6.38 36.82 11.58
N ASP A 49 5.85 38.07 11.43
CA ASP A 49 6.63 39.28 11.18
C ASP A 49 6.70 40.09 12.47
N ARG A 50 7.92 40.41 12.92
CA ARG A 50 8.15 41.19 14.16
C ARG A 50 7.45 42.54 14.15
N SER A 51 7.43 43.22 12.99
CA SER A 51 6.77 44.51 12.85
C SER A 51 5.25 44.45 13.04
N THR A 52 4.62 43.33 12.71
CA THR A 52 3.18 43.09 12.85
C THR A 52 2.81 42.53 14.22
N LEU A 53 3.59 41.59 14.73
CA LEU A 53 3.29 40.88 15.97
C LEU A 53 3.79 41.63 17.24
N GLY A 54 4.81 42.46 17.11
CA GLY A 54 5.57 43.02 18.23
C GLY A 54 6.52 41.96 18.84
N ASP A 55 7.46 42.44 19.68
CA ASP A 55 8.55 41.61 20.19
C ASP A 55 8.06 40.38 20.96
N ALA A 56 7.08 40.50 21.84
CA ALA A 56 6.62 39.42 22.70
C ALA A 56 6.07 38.21 21.90
N MET A 57 5.19 38.43 20.94
CA MET A 57 4.63 37.34 20.11
C MET A 57 5.64 36.83 19.08
N TYR A 58 6.54 37.68 18.59
CA TYR A 58 7.63 37.26 17.71
C TYR A 58 8.59 36.32 18.44
N ASP A 59 9.00 36.65 19.65
CA ASP A 59 9.90 35.82 20.47
C ASP A 59 9.21 34.50 20.85
N GLU A 60 7.89 34.49 21.04
CA GLU A 60 7.09 33.27 21.21
C GLU A 60 7.12 32.41 19.96
N ALA A 61 6.93 32.98 18.76
CA ALA A 61 7.04 32.25 17.50
C ALA A 61 8.45 31.68 17.28
N GLU A 62 9.50 32.43 17.64
CA GLU A 62 10.89 32.02 17.51
C GLU A 62 11.27 30.90 18.50
N ALA A 63 10.63 30.83 19.65
CA ALA A 63 10.84 29.79 20.66
C ALA A 63 10.23 28.44 20.29
N LEU A 64 9.26 28.38 19.36
CA LEU A 64 8.62 27.15 18.95
C LEU A 64 9.62 26.17 18.32
N THR A 65 9.58 24.93 18.75
CA THR A 65 10.39 23.82 18.25
C THR A 65 9.53 22.82 17.45
N GLN A 66 10.17 21.88 16.77
CA GLN A 66 9.45 20.82 16.07
C GLN A 66 8.48 20.10 17.01
N GLU A 67 7.26 19.84 16.52
CA GLU A 67 6.12 19.22 17.24
C GLU A 67 5.58 20.05 18.42
N SER A 68 5.99 21.32 18.59
CA SER A 68 5.26 22.23 19.46
C SER A 68 3.85 22.49 18.91
N ALA A 69 2.86 22.56 19.79
CA ALA A 69 1.49 22.88 19.44
C ALA A 69 1.23 24.38 19.69
N PHE A 70 0.55 25.03 18.74
CA PHE A 70 0.23 26.45 18.85
C PHE A 70 -1.11 26.79 18.22
N TYR A 71 -1.68 27.90 18.69
CA TYR A 71 -2.79 28.61 18.09
C TYR A 71 -2.25 29.81 17.37
N CYS A 72 -2.86 30.18 16.25
CA CYS A 72 -2.60 31.44 15.58
C CYS A 72 -3.84 32.02 14.91
N ARG A 73 -3.81 33.35 14.71
CA ARG A 73 -4.74 34.09 13.86
C ARG A 73 -3.93 34.82 12.81
N GLY A 74 -4.45 34.91 11.58
CA GLY A 74 -3.76 35.64 10.52
C GLY A 74 -4.55 35.68 9.23
N GLU A 75 -4.11 36.50 8.27
CA GLU A 75 -4.68 36.64 6.95
C GLU A 75 -4.16 35.52 6.02
N VAL A 76 -5.06 34.90 5.28
CA VAL A 76 -4.71 33.92 4.25
C VAL A 76 -4.30 34.63 2.98
N VAL A 77 -3.10 34.35 2.49
CA VAL A 77 -2.55 34.93 1.25
C VAL A 77 -2.26 33.81 0.26
N ALA A 78 -2.67 33.97 -0.99
CA ALA A 78 -2.32 33.04 -2.06
C ALA A 78 -0.82 33.13 -2.39
N ASP A 79 -0.10 32.01 -2.31
CA ASP A 79 1.28 31.86 -2.75
C ASP A 79 1.48 30.48 -3.37
N PRO A 80 1.47 30.38 -4.71
CA PRO A 80 1.61 29.09 -5.42
C PRO A 80 2.92 28.34 -5.14
N ARG A 81 3.93 29.01 -4.54
CA ARG A 81 5.22 28.40 -4.19
C ARG A 81 5.14 27.60 -2.89
N GLN A 82 4.09 27.80 -2.11
CA GLN A 82 3.91 27.13 -0.83
C GLN A 82 3.12 25.84 -0.96
N ILE A 83 3.32 24.94 -0.01
CA ILE A 83 2.51 23.74 0.12
C ILE A 83 1.03 24.13 0.24
N GLY A 84 0.19 23.54 -0.61
CA GLY A 84 -1.25 23.88 -0.65
C GLY A 84 -1.58 25.21 -1.31
N GLY A 85 -0.60 25.96 -1.85
CA GLY A 85 -0.81 27.19 -2.62
C GLY A 85 -1.12 28.44 -1.79
N HIS A 86 -0.95 28.39 -0.45
CA HIS A 86 -1.31 29.47 0.47
C HIS A 86 -0.31 29.61 1.62
N GLU A 87 -0.21 30.84 2.17
CA GLU A 87 0.43 31.12 3.45
C GLU A 87 -0.52 31.90 4.36
N VAL A 88 -0.25 31.89 5.66
CA VAL A 88 -0.99 32.67 6.66
C VAL A 88 -0.04 33.68 7.28
N ARG A 89 -0.34 34.99 7.09
CA ARG A 89 0.40 36.09 7.72
C ARG A 89 -0.19 36.35 9.10
N LEU A 90 0.61 36.07 10.13
CA LEU A 90 0.13 36.07 11.51
C LEU A 90 -0.10 37.46 12.06
N SER A 91 -1.23 37.66 12.75
CA SER A 91 -1.54 38.81 13.60
C SER A 91 -1.60 38.45 15.09
N GLU A 92 -1.66 37.13 15.41
CA GLU A 92 -1.64 36.63 16.78
C GLU A 92 -1.01 35.22 16.77
N ILE A 93 -0.25 34.90 17.79
CA ILE A 93 0.27 33.56 18.04
C ILE A 93 0.27 33.27 19.55
N ARG A 94 -0.01 32.00 19.91
CA ARG A 94 0.01 31.53 21.29
C ARG A 94 0.46 30.09 21.34
N THR A 95 1.48 29.80 22.12
CA THR A 95 1.97 28.46 22.40
C THR A 95 0.96 27.69 23.26
N LEU A 96 0.55 26.52 22.79
CA LEU A 96 -0.30 25.59 23.57
C LEU A 96 0.58 24.57 24.29
N HIS A 97 1.63 24.08 23.64
CA HIS A 97 2.63 23.19 24.22
C HIS A 97 3.97 23.37 23.54
N LEU A 98 5.02 23.54 24.31
CA LEU A 98 6.39 23.59 23.81
C LEU A 98 7.01 22.18 23.88
N SER A 99 7.26 21.58 22.73
CA SER A 99 7.93 20.29 22.62
C SER A 99 9.44 20.45 22.83
N LYS A 100 10.07 19.46 23.48
CA LYS A 100 11.54 19.41 23.66
C LYS A 100 12.06 18.06 23.21
N ASP A 101 13.23 18.08 22.58
CA ASP A 101 14.00 16.88 22.23
C ASP A 101 13.18 15.84 21.42
N PHE A 102 12.39 16.30 20.43
CA PHE A 102 11.64 15.39 19.57
C PHE A 102 12.63 14.44 18.85
N PRO A 103 12.46 13.11 18.97
CA PRO A 103 13.51 12.16 18.57
C PRO A 103 13.70 12.06 17.05
N ILE A 104 12.62 12.30 16.25
CA ILE A 104 12.69 12.23 14.78
C ILE A 104 13.06 13.61 14.24
N THR A 105 14.36 13.82 14.04
CA THR A 105 14.92 15.07 13.51
C THR A 105 14.87 15.07 11.97
N PRO A 106 15.19 16.21 11.29
CA PRO A 106 15.32 16.27 9.83
C PRO A 106 16.45 15.40 9.24
N LYS A 107 17.30 14.80 10.09
CA LYS A 107 18.32 13.83 9.65
C LYS A 107 17.64 12.53 9.25
N GLU A 108 18.29 11.77 8.40
CA GLU A 108 17.85 10.43 8.06
C GLU A 108 17.96 9.48 9.25
N HIS A 109 16.96 8.65 9.41
CA HIS A 109 16.86 7.65 10.47
C HIS A 109 16.69 6.25 9.85
N GLY A 110 17.37 5.27 10.45
CA GLY A 110 17.19 3.87 10.07
C GLY A 110 15.75 3.38 10.29
N VAL A 111 15.35 2.39 9.50
CA VAL A 111 13.98 1.86 9.54
C VAL A 111 13.60 1.32 10.92
N ASP A 112 14.51 0.62 11.60
CA ASP A 112 14.23 0.06 12.94
C ASP A 112 13.97 1.16 13.95
N PHE A 113 14.76 2.23 13.95
CA PHE A 113 14.51 3.40 14.80
C PHE A 113 13.15 4.03 14.51
N LEU A 114 12.78 4.21 13.24
CA LEU A 114 11.48 4.77 12.86
C LEU A 114 10.33 3.86 13.27
N MET A 115 10.52 2.55 13.17
CA MET A 115 9.54 1.56 13.61
C MET A 115 9.39 1.53 15.14
N ASP A 116 10.47 1.70 15.91
CA ASP A 116 10.39 1.81 17.37
C ASP A 116 9.70 3.11 17.82
N HIS A 117 9.74 4.13 16.97
CA HIS A 117 9.05 5.41 17.16
C HIS A 117 7.83 5.56 16.25
N ARG A 118 7.16 4.47 15.86
CA ARG A 118 6.07 4.49 14.87
C ARG A 118 4.96 5.48 15.20
N HIS A 119 4.58 5.60 16.47
CA HIS A 119 3.59 6.55 16.98
C HIS A 119 3.98 8.03 16.75
N LEU A 120 5.26 8.33 16.68
CA LEU A 120 5.78 9.66 16.33
C LEU A 120 6.05 9.78 14.82
N TRP A 121 6.52 8.71 14.18
CA TRP A 121 6.79 8.71 12.75
C TRP A 121 5.54 8.99 11.91
N LEU A 122 4.36 8.56 12.36
CA LEU A 122 3.06 8.89 11.74
C LEU A 122 2.86 10.40 11.52
N ARG A 123 3.52 11.26 12.30
CA ARG A 123 3.45 12.72 12.19
C ARG A 123 4.27 13.27 11.03
N SER A 124 5.16 12.48 10.43
CA SER A 124 5.96 12.91 9.28
C SER A 124 5.08 13.21 8.07
N LYS A 125 5.51 14.16 7.24
CA LYS A 125 4.83 14.56 6.00
C LYS A 125 4.52 13.36 5.09
N ARG A 126 5.48 12.43 4.93
CA ARG A 126 5.32 11.21 4.13
C ARG A 126 4.24 10.29 4.69
N GLN A 127 4.31 9.97 5.99
CA GLN A 127 3.33 9.06 6.61
C GLN A 127 1.93 9.67 6.66
N TRP A 128 1.84 10.98 6.92
CA TRP A 128 0.59 11.72 6.85
C TRP A 128 -0.06 11.58 5.47
N ALA A 129 0.70 11.79 4.40
CA ALA A 129 0.19 11.67 3.03
C ALA A 129 -0.29 10.24 2.70
N ILE A 130 0.50 9.22 3.07
CA ILE A 130 0.13 7.80 2.88
C ILE A 130 -1.18 7.47 3.60
N MET A 131 -1.35 7.90 4.86
CA MET A 131 -2.56 7.61 5.63
C MET A 131 -3.79 8.34 5.06
N ARG A 132 -3.64 9.49 4.46
CA ARG A 132 -4.74 10.19 3.76
C ARG A 132 -5.14 9.48 2.47
N ILE A 133 -4.17 9.01 1.69
CA ILE A 133 -4.44 8.16 0.51
C ILE A 133 -5.13 6.86 0.95
N ARG A 134 -4.64 6.19 2.01
CA ARG A 134 -5.32 5.02 2.57
C ARG A 134 -6.78 5.30 2.94
N ASN A 135 -7.05 6.44 3.59
CA ASN A 135 -8.42 6.83 3.91
C ASN A 135 -9.29 7.03 2.66
N THR A 136 -8.76 7.68 1.62
CA THR A 136 -9.49 7.87 0.36
C THR A 136 -9.82 6.52 -0.28
N LEU A 137 -8.86 5.58 -0.33
CA LEU A 137 -9.10 4.23 -0.83
C LEU A 137 -10.19 3.52 -0.03
N ILE A 138 -10.16 3.55 1.30
CA ILE A 138 -11.18 2.93 2.15
C ILE A 138 -12.58 3.48 1.83
N MET A 139 -12.72 4.81 1.75
CA MET A 139 -14.02 5.44 1.46
C MET A 139 -14.48 5.18 0.03
N ALA A 140 -13.58 5.15 -0.94
CA ALA A 140 -13.89 4.81 -2.32
C ALA A 140 -14.34 3.35 -2.45
N ILE A 141 -13.69 2.42 -1.76
CA ILE A 141 -14.08 1.00 -1.70
C ILE A 141 -15.51 0.86 -1.18
N HIS A 142 -15.82 1.48 -0.04
CA HIS A 142 -17.20 1.45 0.49
C HIS A 142 -18.20 2.05 -0.49
N GLY A 143 -17.89 3.21 -1.07
CA GLY A 143 -18.75 3.87 -2.07
C GLY A 143 -19.02 2.96 -3.27
N PHE A 144 -17.97 2.38 -3.85
CA PHE A 144 -18.06 1.50 -5.01
C PHE A 144 -19.05 0.34 -4.80
N PHE A 145 -18.93 -0.37 -3.68
CA PHE A 145 -19.80 -1.51 -3.39
C PHE A 145 -21.23 -1.08 -3.02
N GLN A 146 -21.40 -0.05 -2.21
CA GLN A 146 -22.71 0.46 -1.81
C GLN A 146 -23.52 0.96 -3.02
N ASP A 147 -22.90 1.69 -3.94
CA ASP A 147 -23.55 2.21 -5.14
C ASP A 147 -24.01 1.09 -6.10
N ARG A 148 -23.45 -0.12 -5.97
CA ARG A 148 -23.82 -1.33 -6.75
C ARG A 148 -24.71 -2.30 -6.01
N GLY A 149 -25.23 -1.89 -4.86
CA GLY A 149 -26.19 -2.66 -4.06
C GLY A 149 -25.60 -3.84 -3.32
N PHE A 150 -24.28 -3.81 -3.03
CA PHE A 150 -23.67 -4.76 -2.12
C PHE A 150 -24.01 -4.41 -0.67
N VAL A 151 -24.23 -5.43 0.15
CA VAL A 151 -24.42 -5.27 1.59
C VAL A 151 -23.08 -5.52 2.31
N GLN A 152 -22.61 -4.56 3.11
CA GLN A 152 -21.46 -4.82 3.96
C GLN A 152 -21.86 -5.75 5.09
N MET A 153 -21.08 -6.80 5.30
CA MET A 153 -21.28 -7.81 6.33
C MET A 153 -19.99 -8.05 7.10
N ASP A 154 -20.10 -8.44 8.36
CA ASP A 154 -18.94 -8.72 9.20
C ASP A 154 -18.73 -10.23 9.31
N ALA A 155 -17.50 -10.68 9.00
CA ALA A 155 -17.07 -12.04 9.28
C ALA A 155 -16.51 -12.15 10.71
N PRO A 156 -16.65 -13.30 11.41
CA PRO A 156 -16.07 -13.48 12.72
C PRO A 156 -14.53 -13.47 12.65
N ILE A 157 -13.91 -12.86 13.68
CA ILE A 157 -12.45 -12.86 13.85
C ILE A 157 -11.97 -14.20 14.42
N PHE A 158 -12.72 -14.78 15.37
CA PHE A 158 -12.45 -16.11 15.88
C PHE A 158 -13.14 -17.17 15.04
N THR A 159 -12.40 -18.19 14.65
CA THR A 159 -12.90 -19.29 13.82
C THR A 159 -12.36 -20.64 14.32
N ASP A 160 -13.08 -21.70 14.04
CA ASP A 160 -12.67 -23.08 14.28
C ASP A 160 -12.04 -23.77 13.05
N ASN A 161 -12.00 -23.08 11.90
CA ASN A 161 -11.50 -23.61 10.64
C ASN A 161 -10.37 -22.79 10.02
N ALA A 162 -9.67 -23.40 9.07
CA ALA A 162 -8.65 -22.76 8.23
C ALA A 162 -9.19 -22.53 6.82
N CYS A 163 -9.04 -21.30 6.30
CA CYS A 163 -9.37 -20.96 4.91
C CYS A 163 -8.14 -21.13 3.98
N GLU A 164 -6.96 -20.70 4.42
CA GLU A 164 -5.74 -20.59 3.62
C GLU A 164 -4.63 -21.58 4.08
N GLY A 165 -5.01 -22.65 4.77
CA GLY A 165 -4.09 -23.67 5.28
C GLY A 165 -3.78 -23.57 6.78
N THR A 166 -3.54 -24.71 7.40
CA THR A 166 -3.43 -24.84 8.86
C THR A 166 -2.10 -24.35 9.45
N SER A 167 -1.05 -24.31 8.66
CA SER A 167 0.32 -23.96 9.12
C SER A 167 0.52 -22.46 9.42
N THR A 168 -0.41 -21.60 9.00
CA THR A 168 -0.32 -20.12 9.13
C THR A 168 -1.38 -19.54 10.04
N LEU A 169 -1.94 -20.35 10.96
CA LEU A 169 -2.96 -19.93 11.94
C LEU A 169 -2.33 -19.40 13.23
N PHE A 170 -2.88 -18.28 13.74
CA PHE A 170 -2.66 -17.87 15.12
C PHE A 170 -3.71 -18.56 16.01
N ALA A 171 -3.25 -19.50 16.83
CA ALA A 171 -4.11 -20.23 17.77
C ALA A 171 -4.35 -19.43 19.06
N THR A 172 -5.55 -19.54 19.63
CA THR A 172 -5.92 -18.97 20.90
C THR A 172 -6.85 -19.91 21.68
N ASP A 173 -7.01 -19.67 22.97
CA ASP A 173 -8.01 -20.36 23.79
C ASP A 173 -9.33 -19.57 23.78
N PHE A 174 -10.43 -20.24 23.43
CA PHE A 174 -11.77 -19.68 23.48
C PHE A 174 -12.61 -20.44 24.50
N TYR A 175 -12.51 -20.02 25.77
CA TYR A 175 -13.23 -20.64 26.90
C TYR A 175 -12.99 -22.16 27.03
N GLY A 176 -11.75 -22.60 26.88
CA GLY A 176 -11.35 -23.99 26.95
C GLY A 176 -11.48 -24.78 25.65
N HIS A 177 -11.84 -24.11 24.55
CA HIS A 177 -11.87 -24.68 23.19
C HIS A 177 -10.78 -24.03 22.32
N PRO A 178 -10.10 -24.78 21.47
CA PRO A 178 -9.16 -24.21 20.52
C PRO A 178 -9.91 -23.34 19.49
N ALA A 179 -9.41 -22.13 19.27
CA ALA A 179 -9.88 -21.23 18.23
C ALA A 179 -8.68 -20.58 17.52
N TYR A 180 -8.94 -20.00 16.37
CA TYR A 180 -7.92 -19.36 15.55
C TYR A 180 -8.36 -17.95 15.17
N LEU A 181 -7.39 -17.07 14.91
CA LEU A 181 -7.66 -15.79 14.25
C LEU A 181 -7.88 -16.01 12.76
N SER A 182 -8.95 -15.44 12.22
CA SER A 182 -9.38 -15.67 10.84
C SER A 182 -8.34 -15.22 9.81
N GLN A 183 -8.09 -16.07 8.80
CA GLN A 183 -7.22 -15.77 7.66
C GLN A 183 -7.96 -15.08 6.51
N SER A 184 -9.30 -15.14 6.49
CA SER A 184 -10.17 -14.61 5.45
C SER A 184 -11.62 -14.66 5.93
N GLY A 185 -12.42 -13.72 5.48
CA GLY A 185 -13.88 -13.72 5.70
C GLY A 185 -14.67 -14.53 4.65
N GLN A 186 -14.00 -15.09 3.64
CA GLN A 186 -14.62 -15.66 2.45
C GLN A 186 -15.64 -16.76 2.74
N LEU A 187 -15.29 -17.76 3.55
CA LEU A 187 -16.22 -18.90 3.80
C LEU A 187 -17.54 -18.42 4.41
N TYR A 188 -17.46 -17.47 5.34
CA TYR A 188 -18.64 -16.82 5.91
C TYR A 188 -19.33 -15.90 4.89
N GLY A 189 -18.53 -15.23 4.04
CA GLY A 189 -19.01 -14.40 2.93
C GLY A 189 -19.88 -15.16 1.95
N GLU A 190 -19.51 -16.40 1.59
CA GLU A 190 -20.32 -17.26 0.73
C GLU A 190 -21.69 -17.56 1.36
N ALA A 191 -21.73 -17.86 2.66
CA ALA A 191 -23.01 -18.07 3.36
C ALA A 191 -23.87 -16.79 3.36
N MET A 192 -23.24 -15.63 3.60
CA MET A 192 -23.94 -14.34 3.58
C MET A 192 -24.42 -13.97 2.17
N ALA A 193 -23.65 -14.31 1.11
CA ALA A 193 -24.05 -14.09 -0.28
C ALA A 193 -25.27 -14.95 -0.68
N MET A 194 -25.39 -16.18 -0.16
CA MET A 194 -26.57 -17.00 -0.37
C MET A 194 -27.85 -16.41 0.28
N ALA A 195 -27.68 -15.54 1.27
CA ALA A 195 -28.80 -14.84 1.92
C ALA A 195 -29.13 -13.48 1.28
N MET A 196 -28.11 -12.72 0.87
CA MET A 196 -28.23 -11.32 0.44
C MET A 196 -27.98 -11.10 -1.06
N GLY A 197 -27.49 -12.09 -1.77
CA GLY A 197 -27.14 -12.02 -3.19
C GLY A 197 -25.77 -11.41 -3.48
N LYS A 198 -25.48 -10.22 -2.95
CA LYS A 198 -24.21 -9.52 -3.10
C LYS A 198 -23.78 -8.95 -1.77
N ILE A 199 -22.63 -9.36 -1.28
CA ILE A 199 -22.06 -8.84 -0.02
C ILE A 199 -20.60 -8.48 -0.22
N TYR A 200 -20.02 -7.74 0.72
CA TYR A 200 -18.60 -7.66 0.91
C TYR A 200 -18.26 -7.60 2.40
N THR A 201 -17.18 -8.27 2.78
CA THR A 201 -16.55 -8.06 4.07
C THR A 201 -15.44 -7.02 3.94
N PHE A 202 -15.21 -6.25 5.00
CA PHE A 202 -14.08 -5.34 5.13
C PHE A 202 -13.54 -5.45 6.55
N GLY A 203 -12.62 -6.36 6.76
CA GLY A 203 -12.19 -6.74 8.09
C GLY A 203 -10.72 -7.11 8.23
N PRO A 204 -10.22 -7.20 9.47
CA PRO A 204 -8.87 -7.64 9.76
C PRO A 204 -8.74 -9.14 9.48
N THR A 205 -7.58 -9.52 8.93
CA THR A 205 -7.18 -10.90 8.70
C THR A 205 -5.79 -11.13 9.24
N PHE A 206 -5.48 -12.39 9.59
CA PHE A 206 -4.30 -12.75 10.35
C PHE A 206 -3.60 -13.95 9.71
N ARG A 207 -2.31 -13.84 9.45
CA ARG A 207 -1.48 -14.94 8.93
C ARG A 207 -0.20 -15.07 9.74
N ALA A 208 0.03 -16.24 10.33
CA ALA A 208 1.18 -16.54 11.18
C ALA A 208 2.44 -16.91 10.38
N GLU A 209 2.57 -16.39 9.18
CA GLU A 209 3.72 -16.66 8.32
C GLU A 209 5.00 -16.04 8.89
N LYS A 210 6.07 -16.84 8.97
CA LYS A 210 7.40 -16.38 9.39
C LYS A 210 8.15 -15.71 8.23
N SER A 211 7.44 -14.82 7.51
CA SER A 211 7.96 -14.13 6.34
C SER A 211 8.58 -12.78 6.70
N LYS A 212 9.77 -12.50 6.17
CA LYS A 212 10.44 -11.19 6.25
C LYS A 212 10.37 -10.43 4.92
N THR A 213 9.50 -10.83 4.01
CA THR A 213 9.39 -10.18 2.71
C THR A 213 8.75 -8.79 2.82
N ARG A 214 8.90 -8.01 1.78
CA ARG A 214 8.36 -6.64 1.70
C ARG A 214 6.84 -6.57 1.53
N ARG A 215 6.17 -7.73 1.30
CA ARG A 215 4.75 -7.85 0.94
C ARG A 215 3.88 -8.48 2.03
N HIS A 216 4.45 -8.85 3.20
CA HIS A 216 3.73 -9.58 4.24
C HIS A 216 3.66 -8.80 5.56
N LEU A 217 2.47 -8.82 6.15
CA LEU A 217 2.18 -8.44 7.52
C LEU A 217 1.48 -9.62 8.19
N SER A 218 1.58 -9.73 9.51
CA SER A 218 0.86 -10.75 10.29
C SER A 218 -0.60 -10.39 10.55
N GLU A 219 -0.93 -9.10 10.46
CA GLU A 219 -2.26 -8.52 10.58
C GLU A 219 -2.43 -7.48 9.47
N PHE A 220 -3.49 -7.59 8.70
CA PHE A 220 -3.79 -6.71 7.58
C PHE A 220 -5.30 -6.68 7.31
N TRP A 221 -5.77 -5.81 6.43
CA TRP A 221 -7.19 -5.66 6.12
C TRP A 221 -7.50 -6.23 4.74
N MET A 222 -8.56 -7.04 4.68
CA MET A 222 -9.06 -7.57 3.42
C MET A 222 -10.45 -7.03 3.08
N ILE A 223 -10.63 -6.82 1.79
CA ILE A 223 -11.92 -6.55 1.17
C ILE A 223 -12.29 -7.78 0.36
N GLU A 224 -13.39 -8.43 0.73
CA GLU A 224 -13.77 -9.74 0.17
C GLU A 224 -15.25 -9.72 -0.24
N PRO A 225 -15.56 -9.26 -1.46
CA PRO A 225 -16.91 -9.39 -2.02
C PRO A 225 -17.20 -10.82 -2.45
N GLU A 226 -18.44 -11.25 -2.22
CA GLU A 226 -19.01 -12.51 -2.69
C GLU A 226 -20.37 -12.26 -3.36
N MET A 227 -20.59 -12.89 -4.50
CA MET A 227 -21.74 -12.65 -5.36
C MET A 227 -22.37 -13.96 -5.80
N ALA A 228 -23.65 -14.17 -5.44
CA ALA A 228 -24.47 -15.23 -6.01
C ALA A 228 -24.81 -14.94 -7.48
N PHE A 229 -25.01 -15.99 -8.28
CA PHE A 229 -25.32 -15.93 -9.70
C PHE A 229 -24.25 -15.21 -10.55
N CYS A 230 -22.99 -15.36 -10.17
CA CYS A 230 -21.85 -14.71 -10.80
C CYS A 230 -20.81 -15.73 -11.24
N ASP A 231 -20.41 -15.69 -12.51
CA ASP A 231 -19.36 -16.52 -13.07
C ASP A 231 -17.98 -15.81 -13.00
N LEU A 232 -16.91 -16.51 -13.42
CA LEU A 232 -15.56 -15.99 -13.44
C LEU A 232 -15.42 -14.72 -14.29
N LYS A 233 -16.10 -14.69 -15.47
CA LYS A 233 -16.01 -13.53 -16.37
C LYS A 233 -16.60 -12.29 -15.72
N GLN A 234 -17.79 -12.41 -15.14
CA GLN A 234 -18.46 -11.31 -14.44
C GLN A 234 -17.65 -10.85 -13.23
N ASN A 235 -17.01 -11.78 -12.52
CA ASN A 235 -16.10 -11.44 -11.43
C ASN A 235 -14.88 -10.63 -11.90
N MET A 236 -14.23 -11.04 -13.01
CA MET A 236 -13.13 -10.28 -13.62
C MET A 236 -13.58 -8.90 -14.09
N ASP A 237 -14.77 -8.77 -14.66
CA ASP A 237 -15.32 -7.48 -15.10
C ASP A 237 -15.50 -6.53 -13.90
N LEU A 238 -16.03 -7.04 -12.77
CA LEU A 238 -16.20 -6.27 -11.53
C LEU A 238 -14.85 -5.86 -10.92
N ILE A 239 -13.87 -6.75 -10.88
CA ILE A 239 -12.52 -6.45 -10.35
C ILE A 239 -11.89 -5.30 -11.14
N GLU A 240 -11.99 -5.33 -12.46
CA GLU A 240 -11.45 -4.29 -13.34
C GLU A 240 -12.12 -2.94 -13.06
N GLU A 241 -13.46 -2.91 -13.03
CA GLU A 241 -14.24 -1.72 -12.73
C GLU A 241 -13.88 -1.16 -11.34
N PHE A 242 -13.79 -2.03 -10.35
CA PHE A 242 -13.45 -1.69 -8.97
C PHE A 242 -12.07 -1.03 -8.85
N LEU A 243 -11.02 -1.63 -9.40
CA LEU A 243 -9.67 -1.09 -9.32
C LEU A 243 -9.55 0.25 -10.06
N ARG A 244 -10.21 0.39 -11.20
CA ARG A 244 -10.25 1.65 -11.95
C ARG A 244 -10.91 2.77 -11.16
N ASP A 245 -12.02 2.48 -10.51
CA ASP A 245 -12.78 3.44 -9.70
C ASP A 245 -11.97 3.93 -8.49
N VAL A 246 -11.42 3.03 -7.69
CA VAL A 246 -10.69 3.39 -6.47
C VAL A 246 -9.38 4.13 -6.76
N VAL A 247 -8.68 3.78 -7.85
CA VAL A 247 -7.47 4.51 -8.28
C VAL A 247 -7.84 5.90 -8.81
N SER A 248 -8.94 6.02 -9.57
CA SER A 248 -9.45 7.31 -10.03
C SER A 248 -9.79 8.24 -8.88
N ALA A 249 -10.43 7.72 -7.82
CA ALA A 249 -10.73 8.50 -6.61
C ALA A 249 -9.47 9.09 -5.95
N VAL A 250 -8.36 8.36 -5.94
CA VAL A 250 -7.07 8.87 -5.43
C VAL A 250 -6.49 9.94 -6.35
N LEU A 251 -6.52 9.72 -7.67
CA LEU A 251 -6.04 10.70 -8.66
C LEU A 251 -6.81 12.03 -8.59
N GLU A 252 -8.09 11.99 -8.28
CA GLU A 252 -8.95 13.16 -8.14
C GLU A 252 -8.73 13.90 -6.81
N ARG A 253 -8.62 13.16 -5.70
CA ARG A 253 -8.71 13.73 -4.34
C ARG A 253 -7.37 13.93 -3.66
N ASN A 254 -6.30 13.22 -4.07
CA ASN A 254 -5.03 13.16 -3.34
C ASN A 254 -3.83 13.67 -4.14
N ARG A 255 -4.01 14.66 -5.02
CA ARG A 255 -2.91 15.21 -5.82
C ARG A 255 -1.77 15.75 -4.97
N LEU A 256 -2.08 16.46 -3.89
CA LEU A 256 -1.09 17.00 -2.97
C LEU A 256 -0.33 15.86 -2.25
N GLU A 257 -1.05 14.87 -1.76
CA GLU A 257 -0.45 13.74 -1.06
C GLU A 257 0.46 12.92 -1.98
N LEU A 258 0.05 12.68 -3.24
CA LEU A 258 0.87 12.00 -4.24
C LEU A 258 2.16 12.79 -4.54
N GLU A 259 2.07 14.12 -4.68
CA GLU A 259 3.24 15.00 -4.83
C GLU A 259 4.17 14.93 -3.62
N LEU A 260 3.62 14.96 -2.39
CA LEU A 260 4.38 14.92 -1.15
C LEU A 260 5.17 13.62 -0.94
N ILE A 261 4.72 12.52 -1.52
CA ILE A 261 5.43 11.22 -1.52
C ILE A 261 6.22 10.97 -2.81
N GLU A 262 6.28 11.96 -3.71
CA GLU A 262 7.00 11.90 -5.00
C GLU A 262 6.50 10.75 -5.89
N ARG A 263 5.18 10.47 -5.87
CA ARG A 263 4.55 9.44 -6.70
C ARG A 263 4.27 9.99 -8.11
N PRO A 264 4.95 9.50 -9.17
CA PRO A 264 4.55 9.81 -10.54
C PRO A 264 3.10 9.36 -10.79
N ILE A 265 2.28 10.24 -11.35
CA ILE A 265 0.85 9.96 -11.55
C ILE A 265 0.57 9.21 -12.86
N GLU A 266 1.46 9.28 -13.85
CA GLU A 266 1.27 8.70 -15.17
C GLU A 266 1.02 7.18 -15.13
N PRO A 267 1.75 6.37 -14.32
CA PRO A 267 1.44 4.95 -14.20
C PRO A 267 0.05 4.68 -13.61
N LEU A 268 -0.42 5.52 -12.67
CA LEU A 268 -1.77 5.38 -12.10
C LEU A 268 -2.85 5.79 -13.12
N GLN A 269 -2.59 6.79 -13.96
CA GLN A 269 -3.51 7.18 -15.04
C GLN A 269 -3.73 6.06 -16.05
N LYS A 270 -2.72 5.23 -16.32
CA LYS A 270 -2.84 4.07 -17.21
C LYS A 270 -3.79 2.99 -16.68
N VAL A 271 -4.02 2.93 -15.37
CA VAL A 271 -4.99 2.00 -14.76
C VAL A 271 -6.42 2.22 -15.26
N THR A 272 -6.74 3.41 -15.78
CA THR A 272 -8.04 3.69 -16.39
C THR A 272 -8.26 2.97 -17.75
N GLN A 273 -7.20 2.40 -18.35
CA GLN A 273 -7.29 1.59 -19.56
C GLN A 273 -7.78 0.17 -19.24
N PRO A 274 -8.32 -0.57 -20.21
CA PRO A 274 -8.70 -1.97 -20.03
C PRO A 274 -7.51 -2.84 -19.58
N PHE A 275 -7.79 -3.77 -18.66
CA PHE A 275 -6.78 -4.71 -18.18
C PHE A 275 -6.55 -5.85 -19.17
N VAL A 276 -5.31 -6.28 -19.27
CA VAL A 276 -4.95 -7.44 -20.08
C VAL A 276 -5.35 -8.71 -19.30
N ARG A 277 -6.06 -9.63 -19.99
CA ARG A 277 -6.51 -10.91 -19.43
C ARG A 277 -5.80 -12.03 -20.17
N ILE A 278 -5.01 -12.82 -19.48
CA ILE A 278 -4.23 -13.91 -20.05
C ILE A 278 -4.46 -15.21 -19.27
N PRO A 279 -4.66 -16.35 -19.94
CA PRO A 279 -4.68 -17.63 -19.24
C PRO A 279 -3.30 -17.96 -18.65
N TYR A 280 -3.27 -18.77 -17.61
CA TYR A 280 -2.03 -19.18 -16.94
C TYR A 280 -0.99 -19.77 -17.90
N GLU A 281 -1.41 -20.63 -18.84
CA GLU A 281 -0.48 -21.20 -19.83
C GLU A 281 0.26 -20.15 -20.67
N GLU A 282 -0.46 -19.09 -21.04
CA GLU A 282 0.12 -17.95 -21.78
C GLU A 282 1.09 -17.16 -20.88
N ALA A 283 0.72 -16.93 -19.63
CA ALA A 283 1.58 -16.25 -18.67
C ALA A 283 2.90 -17.04 -18.44
N VAL A 284 2.85 -18.36 -18.36
CA VAL A 284 4.06 -19.22 -18.29
C VAL A 284 4.96 -19.04 -19.51
N GLN A 285 4.39 -19.02 -20.71
CA GLN A 285 5.17 -18.81 -21.95
C GLN A 285 5.84 -17.41 -21.97
N ILE A 286 5.14 -16.38 -21.45
CA ILE A 286 5.70 -15.04 -21.34
C ILE A 286 6.86 -15.03 -20.32
N ILE A 287 6.68 -15.61 -19.13
CA ILE A 287 7.72 -15.68 -18.10
C ILE A 287 8.97 -16.35 -18.64
N ARG A 288 8.83 -17.48 -19.35
CA ARG A 288 9.94 -18.23 -19.97
C ARG A 288 10.59 -17.50 -21.17
N GLY A 289 10.02 -16.38 -21.61
CA GLY A 289 10.48 -15.65 -22.81
C GLY A 289 10.13 -16.33 -24.13
N GLU A 290 9.28 -17.36 -24.10
CA GLU A 290 8.80 -18.09 -25.29
C GLU A 290 7.75 -17.29 -26.08
N ARG A 291 7.00 -16.41 -25.39
CA ARG A 291 6.03 -15.51 -25.97
C ARG A 291 6.42 -14.04 -25.73
N LEU A 292 6.40 -13.26 -26.79
CA LEU A 292 6.72 -11.83 -26.74
C LEU A 292 5.48 -10.99 -26.41
N VAL A 293 5.66 -9.97 -25.58
CA VAL A 293 4.67 -8.91 -25.31
C VAL A 293 5.18 -7.63 -25.94
N ASN A 294 4.40 -7.04 -26.87
CA ASN A 294 4.81 -5.84 -27.61
C ASN A 294 6.20 -5.96 -28.27
N GLY A 295 6.57 -7.17 -28.72
CA GLY A 295 7.85 -7.44 -29.35
C GLY A 295 9.03 -7.63 -28.40
N GLN A 296 8.80 -7.65 -27.09
CA GLN A 296 9.83 -7.83 -26.06
C GLN A 296 9.69 -9.17 -25.34
N SER A 297 10.81 -9.83 -25.06
CA SER A 297 10.89 -11.00 -24.20
C SER A 297 11.09 -10.58 -22.74
N ALA A 298 10.42 -11.25 -21.78
CA ALA A 298 10.63 -11.03 -20.37
C ALA A 298 12.11 -11.21 -19.96
N LEU A 299 12.77 -12.23 -20.50
CA LEU A 299 14.18 -12.52 -20.21
C LEU A 299 15.13 -11.44 -20.76
N ASP A 300 14.82 -10.88 -21.93
CA ASP A 300 15.64 -9.82 -22.52
C ASP A 300 15.50 -8.52 -21.71
N VAL A 301 14.28 -8.16 -21.30
CA VAL A 301 14.05 -7.01 -20.42
C VAL A 301 14.85 -7.15 -19.11
N LEU A 302 14.86 -8.33 -18.48
CA LEU A 302 15.66 -8.56 -17.28
C LEU A 302 17.16 -8.47 -17.50
N ARG A 303 17.66 -8.94 -18.67
CA ARG A 303 19.09 -8.83 -19.04
C ARG A 303 19.50 -7.37 -19.26
N ASP A 304 18.63 -6.59 -19.92
CA ASP A 304 18.84 -5.17 -20.15
C ASP A 304 18.82 -4.40 -18.81
N ASP A 305 17.88 -4.70 -17.93
CA ASP A 305 17.83 -4.15 -16.57
C ASP A 305 19.13 -4.45 -15.80
N LEU A 306 19.62 -5.69 -15.85
CA LEU A 306 20.87 -6.07 -15.19
C LEU A 306 22.06 -5.27 -15.73
N ALA A 307 22.11 -5.09 -17.04
CA ALA A 307 23.16 -4.29 -17.68
C ALA A 307 23.07 -2.81 -17.28
N GLN A 308 21.85 -2.27 -17.15
CA GLN A 308 21.63 -0.90 -16.70
C GLN A 308 21.97 -0.71 -15.23
N VAL A 309 21.57 -1.64 -14.36
CA VAL A 309 21.90 -1.61 -12.93
C VAL A 309 23.40 -1.63 -12.72
N ARG A 310 24.15 -2.47 -13.44
CA ARG A 310 25.63 -2.52 -13.37
C ARG A 310 26.26 -1.19 -13.78
N ARG A 311 25.78 -0.56 -14.86
CA ARG A 311 26.24 0.81 -15.23
C ARG A 311 25.97 1.83 -14.13
N SER A 312 24.75 1.81 -13.57
CA SER A 312 24.36 2.71 -12.49
C SER A 312 25.21 2.54 -11.22
N ILE A 313 25.60 1.30 -10.90
CA ILE A 313 26.54 1.00 -9.78
C ILE A 313 27.88 1.67 -10.03
N GLU A 314 28.50 1.53 -11.19
CA GLU A 314 29.78 2.14 -11.53
C GLU A 314 29.73 3.67 -11.52
N GLU A 315 28.67 4.26 -12.09
CA GLU A 315 28.44 5.71 -12.07
C GLU A 315 28.26 6.22 -10.64
N THR A 316 27.49 5.52 -9.80
CA THR A 316 27.24 5.92 -8.41
C THR A 316 28.49 5.77 -7.55
N ARG A 317 29.32 4.74 -7.76
CA ARG A 317 30.62 4.57 -7.09
C ARG A 317 31.56 5.71 -7.45
N THR A 318 31.60 6.12 -8.71
CA THR A 318 32.38 7.26 -9.17
C THR A 318 31.90 8.55 -8.49
N GLU A 319 30.60 8.80 -8.47
CA GLU A 319 30.01 9.96 -7.76
C GLU A 319 30.39 9.99 -6.28
N ILE A 320 30.28 8.84 -5.59
CA ILE A 320 30.68 8.72 -4.16
C ILE A 320 32.14 9.12 -3.98
N SER A 321 33.06 8.55 -4.79
CA SER A 321 34.49 8.84 -4.72
C SER A 321 34.80 10.33 -4.96
N GLU A 322 34.16 10.96 -5.96
CA GLU A 322 34.32 12.39 -6.23
C GLU A 322 33.83 13.26 -5.07
N ARG A 323 32.71 12.89 -4.44
CA ARG A 323 32.17 13.65 -3.30
C ARG A 323 33.01 13.48 -2.05
N GLU A 324 33.54 12.29 -1.77
CA GLU A 324 34.49 12.04 -0.68
C GLU A 324 35.78 12.84 -0.88
N ALA A 325 36.31 12.88 -2.10
CA ALA A 325 37.45 13.68 -2.44
C ALA A 325 37.21 15.20 -2.26
N LYS A 326 36.01 15.70 -2.62
CA LYS A 326 35.60 17.08 -2.36
C LYS A 326 35.52 17.38 -0.88
N LEU A 327 34.90 16.50 -0.08
CA LEU A 327 34.77 16.67 1.37
C LEU A 327 36.14 16.64 2.10
N ALA A 328 37.13 16.00 1.53
CA ALA A 328 38.50 15.98 2.06
C ALA A 328 39.32 17.26 1.79
N GLN A 329 38.83 18.18 0.94
CA GLN A 329 39.51 19.42 0.60
C GLN A 329 39.40 20.41 1.77
N PRO A 330 40.52 21.08 2.15
CA PRO A 330 40.51 22.13 3.18
C PRO A 330 39.79 23.37 2.67
N GLY A 331 39.06 24.07 3.56
CA GLY A 331 38.47 25.39 3.26
C GLY A 331 37.00 25.40 2.82
N LEU A 332 36.30 24.27 2.82
CA LEU A 332 34.85 24.22 2.53
C LEU A 332 34.04 24.95 3.59
N LYS A 333 33.05 25.71 3.17
CA LYS A 333 32.11 26.35 4.08
C LYS A 333 31.12 25.30 4.66
N LYS A 334 30.64 25.57 5.89
CA LYS A 334 29.69 24.67 6.60
C LYS A 334 28.48 24.26 5.75
N GLY A 335 27.95 25.16 4.94
CA GLY A 335 26.82 24.89 4.04
C GLY A 335 27.20 23.93 2.90
N GLU A 336 28.40 24.07 2.34
CA GLU A 336 28.92 23.20 1.26
C GLU A 336 29.19 21.79 1.80
N ILE A 337 29.77 21.70 3.01
CA ILE A 337 29.98 20.42 3.69
C ILE A 337 28.63 19.70 3.89
N GLY A 338 27.61 20.39 4.43
CA GLY A 338 26.30 19.82 4.64
C GLY A 338 25.63 19.34 3.35
N HIS A 339 25.76 20.13 2.28
CA HIS A 339 25.24 19.76 0.96
C HIS A 339 25.95 18.50 0.40
N HIS A 340 27.27 18.45 0.41
CA HIS A 340 28.00 17.28 -0.08
C HIS A 340 27.77 16.04 0.77
N GLN A 341 27.62 16.17 2.09
CA GLN A 341 27.29 15.06 2.98
C GLN A 341 25.90 14.47 2.67
N ALA A 342 24.88 15.32 2.49
CA ALA A 342 23.54 14.87 2.13
C ALA A 342 23.52 14.15 0.78
N GLN A 343 24.24 14.68 -0.22
CA GLN A 343 24.33 14.03 -1.53
C GLN A 343 25.13 12.73 -1.50
N LEU A 344 26.19 12.65 -0.71
CA LEU A 344 26.97 11.42 -0.50
C LEU A 344 26.10 10.33 0.13
N GLN A 345 25.30 10.68 1.11
CA GLN A 345 24.37 9.75 1.75
C GLN A 345 23.30 9.25 0.77
N ALA A 346 22.70 10.15 -0.01
CA ALA A 346 21.73 9.77 -1.06
C ALA A 346 22.36 8.85 -2.13
N ALA A 347 23.62 9.13 -2.52
CA ALA A 347 24.36 8.29 -3.45
C ALA A 347 24.63 6.88 -2.87
N ARG A 348 25.01 6.77 -1.59
CA ARG A 348 25.21 5.47 -0.93
C ARG A 348 23.92 4.65 -0.89
N GLN A 349 22.78 5.27 -0.61
CA GLN A 349 21.48 4.57 -0.64
C GLN A 349 21.10 4.08 -2.04
N ARG A 350 21.34 4.90 -3.08
CA ARG A 350 21.18 4.45 -4.46
C ARG A 350 22.06 3.26 -4.79
N LEU A 351 23.32 3.28 -4.29
CA LEU A 351 24.24 2.17 -4.46
C LEU A 351 23.73 0.90 -3.79
N ASP A 352 23.32 0.95 -2.53
CA ASP A 352 22.78 -0.19 -1.78
C ASP A 352 21.57 -0.80 -2.49
N THR A 353 20.66 0.06 -3.00
CA THR A 353 19.47 -0.38 -3.76
C THR A 353 19.87 -1.04 -5.09
N ALA A 354 20.82 -0.45 -5.81
CA ALA A 354 21.29 -1.00 -7.08
C ALA A 354 22.05 -2.33 -6.89
N GLU A 355 22.86 -2.46 -5.85
CA GLU A 355 23.55 -3.70 -5.51
C GLU A 355 22.58 -4.81 -5.08
N GLU A 356 21.48 -4.47 -4.40
CA GLU A 356 20.39 -5.43 -4.11
C GLU A 356 19.73 -5.90 -5.41
N GLN A 357 19.45 -5.00 -6.34
CA GLN A 357 18.88 -5.34 -7.64
C GLN A 357 19.84 -6.22 -8.47
N GLU A 358 21.14 -5.91 -8.47
CA GLU A 358 22.15 -6.71 -9.14
C GLU A 358 22.21 -8.15 -8.60
N ARG A 359 22.01 -8.34 -7.31
CA ARG A 359 21.96 -9.70 -6.71
C ARG A 359 20.67 -10.45 -7.08
N ASN A 360 19.55 -9.76 -7.20
CA ASN A 360 18.25 -10.38 -7.43
C ASN A 360 18.00 -10.72 -8.90
N LEU A 361 18.38 -9.85 -9.84
CA LEU A 361 18.09 -10.02 -11.27
C LEU A 361 18.62 -11.34 -11.88
N PRO A 362 19.86 -11.80 -11.60
CA PRO A 362 20.31 -13.10 -12.10
C PRO A 362 19.48 -14.29 -11.58
N GLN A 363 19.00 -14.20 -10.33
CA GLN A 363 18.15 -15.24 -9.74
C GLN A 363 16.78 -15.25 -10.40
N TRP A 364 16.20 -14.06 -10.69
CA TRP A 364 14.94 -13.96 -11.41
C TRP A 364 15.04 -14.47 -12.84
N ILE A 365 16.13 -14.16 -13.56
CA ILE A 365 16.39 -14.70 -14.91
C ILE A 365 16.48 -16.24 -14.85
N ALA A 366 17.19 -16.79 -13.89
CA ALA A 366 17.32 -18.25 -13.74
C ALA A 366 15.97 -18.89 -13.40
N SER A 367 15.23 -18.37 -12.42
CA SER A 367 13.89 -18.83 -12.05
C SER A 367 12.93 -18.78 -13.23
N ALA A 368 12.85 -17.66 -13.92
CA ALA A 368 11.94 -17.46 -15.05
C ALA A 368 12.26 -18.42 -16.23
N SER A 369 13.54 -18.57 -16.57
CA SER A 369 13.94 -19.47 -17.68
C SER A 369 13.72 -20.96 -17.40
N SER A 370 13.66 -21.37 -16.13
CA SER A 370 13.43 -22.75 -15.70
C SER A 370 12.06 -22.95 -15.02
N PHE A 371 11.16 -22.00 -15.11
CA PHE A 371 9.84 -22.11 -14.49
C PHE A 371 9.09 -23.35 -15.00
N GLU A 372 8.64 -24.21 -14.10
CA GLU A 372 7.88 -25.41 -14.43
C GLU A 372 6.38 -25.12 -14.45
N ALA A 373 5.72 -25.44 -15.58
CA ALA A 373 4.28 -25.33 -15.70
C ALA A 373 3.58 -26.24 -14.69
N GLY A 374 2.51 -25.74 -14.07
CA GLY A 374 1.81 -26.43 -12.99
C GLY A 374 2.10 -25.88 -11.60
N ASN A 375 3.16 -25.09 -11.44
CA ASN A 375 3.48 -24.43 -10.17
C ASN A 375 2.76 -23.09 -10.03
N ASP A 376 2.60 -22.64 -8.78
CA ASP A 376 2.16 -21.28 -8.49
C ASP A 376 3.27 -20.25 -8.78
N PHE A 377 2.88 -19.00 -9.09
CA PHE A 377 3.87 -17.94 -9.31
C PHE A 377 4.43 -17.46 -7.98
N GLY A 378 5.75 -17.50 -7.86
CA GLY A 378 6.45 -16.81 -6.79
C GLY A 378 6.53 -15.31 -7.04
N GLY A 379 6.86 -14.53 -6.01
CA GLY A 379 6.95 -13.07 -6.14
C GLY A 379 7.99 -12.58 -7.18
N SER A 380 8.99 -13.40 -7.53
CA SER A 380 9.91 -13.14 -8.64
C SER A 380 9.21 -13.29 -10.00
N ASP A 381 8.41 -14.35 -10.17
CA ASP A 381 7.73 -14.66 -11.42
C ASP A 381 6.65 -13.61 -11.73
N GLU A 382 5.89 -13.20 -10.71
CA GLU A 382 4.96 -12.07 -10.81
C GLU A 382 5.67 -10.78 -11.21
N THR A 383 6.84 -10.49 -10.62
CA THR A 383 7.63 -9.29 -10.93
C THR A 383 8.14 -9.34 -12.37
N VAL A 384 8.61 -10.49 -12.84
CA VAL A 384 9.05 -10.70 -14.23
C VAL A 384 7.91 -10.45 -15.20
N LEU A 385 6.75 -11.07 -14.95
CA LEU A 385 5.58 -10.93 -15.81
C LEU A 385 5.08 -9.49 -15.89
N THR A 386 4.92 -8.83 -14.72
CA THR A 386 4.34 -7.47 -14.65
C THR A 386 5.22 -6.37 -15.21
N ARG A 387 6.52 -6.60 -15.41
CA ARG A 387 7.42 -5.63 -16.08
C ARG A 387 7.11 -5.35 -17.54
N LEU A 388 6.43 -6.27 -18.21
CA LEU A 388 6.05 -6.13 -19.61
C LEU A 388 4.74 -5.35 -19.82
N PHE A 389 4.04 -5.03 -18.74
CA PHE A 389 2.74 -4.40 -18.79
C PHE A 389 2.72 -3.07 -18.02
N GLU A 390 2.00 -2.11 -18.56
CA GLU A 390 1.83 -0.79 -17.93
C GLU A 390 0.51 -0.67 -17.14
N THR A 391 -0.40 -1.64 -17.35
CA THR A 391 -1.67 -1.78 -16.62
C THR A 391 -1.65 -3.03 -15.76
N PRO A 392 -2.52 -3.15 -14.75
CA PRO A 392 -2.73 -4.44 -14.10
C PRO A 392 -3.11 -5.52 -15.12
N ILE A 393 -2.68 -6.74 -14.85
CA ILE A 393 -3.04 -7.90 -15.67
C ILE A 393 -3.83 -8.91 -14.83
N MET A 394 -4.73 -9.63 -15.47
CA MET A 394 -5.49 -10.72 -14.89
C MET A 394 -4.99 -12.04 -15.43
N VAL A 395 -4.41 -12.86 -14.58
CA VAL A 395 -4.04 -14.23 -14.92
C VAL A 395 -5.15 -15.14 -14.45
N TYR A 396 -5.75 -15.92 -15.36
CA TYR A 396 -6.91 -16.77 -15.06
C TYR A 396 -6.70 -18.21 -15.53
N ASN A 397 -7.58 -19.12 -15.11
CA ASN A 397 -7.51 -20.56 -15.39
C ASN A 397 -6.20 -21.17 -14.90
N TRP A 398 -6.03 -21.15 -13.60
CA TRP A 398 -4.85 -21.70 -12.91
C TRP A 398 -4.88 -23.22 -12.84
N PRO A 399 -3.72 -23.89 -12.69
CA PRO A 399 -3.70 -25.29 -12.34
C PRO A 399 -4.50 -25.52 -11.06
N HIS A 400 -5.40 -26.51 -11.09
CA HIS A 400 -6.29 -26.77 -9.97
C HIS A 400 -5.54 -27.15 -8.67
N GLU A 401 -4.40 -27.79 -8.80
CA GLU A 401 -3.59 -28.29 -7.68
C GLU A 401 -2.97 -27.17 -6.83
N VAL A 402 -2.74 -25.99 -7.42
CA VAL A 402 -2.12 -24.85 -6.72
C VAL A 402 -3.16 -23.86 -6.15
N LYS A 403 -4.45 -24.08 -6.40
CA LYS A 403 -5.53 -23.21 -5.87
C LYS A 403 -6.21 -23.84 -4.67
N ALA A 404 -6.81 -22.98 -3.84
CA ALA A 404 -7.49 -23.38 -2.61
C ALA A 404 -8.63 -24.39 -2.88
N PHE A 405 -8.94 -25.22 -1.87
CA PHE A 405 -9.89 -26.33 -1.97
C PHE A 405 -11.28 -25.94 -2.45
N TYR A 406 -11.69 -24.70 -2.21
CA TYR A 406 -13.00 -24.15 -2.56
C TYR A 406 -13.10 -23.60 -3.99
N MET A 407 -11.99 -23.57 -4.74
CA MET A 407 -12.01 -23.01 -6.10
C MET A 407 -12.62 -24.01 -7.08
N LYS A 408 -13.53 -23.51 -7.92
CA LYS A 408 -14.25 -24.34 -8.90
C LYS A 408 -13.30 -24.90 -9.95
N ARG A 409 -13.44 -26.20 -10.23
CA ARG A 409 -12.80 -26.83 -11.39
C ARG A 409 -13.53 -26.45 -12.67
N ASP A 410 -12.78 -26.35 -13.77
CA ASP A 410 -13.40 -26.24 -15.09
C ASP A 410 -14.06 -27.57 -15.46
N GLU A 411 -15.32 -27.55 -15.82
CA GLU A 411 -16.12 -28.74 -16.14
C GLU A 411 -15.64 -29.43 -17.43
N ASN A 412 -15.01 -28.67 -18.35
CA ASN A 412 -14.49 -29.17 -19.63
C ASN A 412 -13.07 -29.73 -19.50
N ASP A 413 -12.26 -29.16 -18.61
CA ASP A 413 -10.91 -29.63 -18.33
C ASP A 413 -10.58 -29.48 -16.84
N PRO A 414 -10.78 -30.56 -16.05
CA PRO A 414 -10.60 -30.51 -14.59
C PRO A 414 -9.18 -30.22 -14.09
N ARG A 415 -8.19 -30.14 -15.00
CA ARG A 415 -6.85 -29.70 -14.64
C ARG A 415 -6.80 -28.21 -14.26
N TRP A 416 -7.81 -27.46 -14.66
CA TRP A 416 -7.88 -26.02 -14.45
C TRP A 416 -8.91 -25.66 -13.40
N ALA A 417 -8.55 -24.65 -12.58
CA ALA A 417 -9.47 -23.97 -11.68
C ALA A 417 -9.90 -22.64 -12.29
N LYS A 418 -11.15 -22.29 -12.11
CA LYS A 418 -11.70 -20.99 -12.50
C LYS A 418 -11.30 -19.88 -11.54
N GLY A 419 -9.99 -19.77 -11.29
CA GLY A 419 -9.35 -18.74 -10.49
C GLY A 419 -8.87 -17.56 -11.33
N VAL A 420 -8.70 -16.41 -10.69
CA VAL A 420 -8.09 -15.21 -11.25
C VAL A 420 -7.24 -14.53 -10.21
N ASP A 421 -6.01 -14.16 -10.60
CA ASP A 421 -5.15 -13.28 -9.81
C ASP A 421 -4.88 -12.01 -10.60
N VAL A 422 -4.96 -10.86 -9.92
CA VAL A 422 -4.62 -9.56 -10.52
C VAL A 422 -3.27 -9.12 -10.04
N LEU A 423 -2.37 -8.97 -10.99
CA LEU A 423 -1.01 -8.55 -10.76
C LEU A 423 -0.86 -7.07 -11.11
N ALA A 424 -0.45 -6.26 -10.15
CA ALA A 424 -0.21 -4.85 -10.33
C ALA A 424 1.15 -4.60 -11.03
N PRO A 425 1.24 -3.61 -11.93
CA PRO A 425 2.48 -3.25 -12.60
C PRO A 425 3.54 -2.70 -11.63
N GLU A 426 4.69 -2.29 -12.17
CA GLU A 426 5.82 -1.74 -11.42
C GLU A 426 6.43 -2.74 -10.40
N GLY A 427 6.20 -4.05 -10.55
CA GLY A 427 6.77 -5.10 -9.69
C GLY A 427 6.04 -5.33 -8.38
N TYR A 428 4.83 -4.83 -8.22
CA TYR A 428 4.04 -5.05 -7.00
C TYR A 428 3.42 -6.45 -6.94
N GLY A 429 3.19 -7.10 -8.09
CA GLY A 429 2.66 -8.46 -8.15
C GLY A 429 1.21 -8.55 -7.70
N GLU A 430 0.83 -9.68 -7.12
CA GLU A 430 -0.54 -9.98 -6.75
C GLU A 430 -1.10 -8.99 -5.72
N ILE A 431 -2.22 -8.34 -6.10
CA ILE A 431 -3.02 -7.45 -5.23
C ILE A 431 -4.44 -7.99 -5.00
N VAL A 432 -4.95 -8.80 -5.90
CA VAL A 432 -6.26 -9.46 -5.82
C VAL A 432 -6.11 -10.92 -6.19
N GLY A 433 -6.69 -11.81 -5.39
CA GLY A 433 -6.90 -13.22 -5.72
C GLY A 433 -8.39 -13.55 -5.63
N GLY A 434 -8.94 -14.31 -6.58
CA GLY A 434 -10.36 -14.64 -6.60
C GLY A 434 -10.72 -15.74 -7.58
N GLY A 435 -12.02 -15.95 -7.76
CA GLY A 435 -12.53 -16.92 -8.73
C GLY A 435 -13.94 -17.37 -8.45
N GLU A 436 -14.40 -18.31 -9.27
CA GLU A 436 -15.67 -18.99 -9.13
C GLU A 436 -15.54 -20.10 -8.07
N ARG A 437 -16.54 -20.22 -7.20
CA ARG A 437 -16.50 -21.15 -6.07
C ARG A 437 -17.09 -22.51 -6.49
N GLU A 438 -16.51 -23.59 -5.93
CA GLU A 438 -16.98 -24.94 -6.22
C GLU A 438 -18.41 -25.14 -5.74
N THR A 439 -19.28 -25.59 -6.64
CA THR A 439 -20.69 -25.86 -6.40
C THR A 439 -21.01 -27.36 -6.33
N ASN A 440 -20.09 -28.21 -6.79
CA ASN A 440 -20.24 -29.64 -6.72
C ASN A 440 -19.86 -30.14 -5.33
N LEU A 441 -20.81 -30.71 -4.61
CA LEU A 441 -20.63 -31.19 -3.24
C LEU A 441 -19.57 -32.29 -3.14
N GLU A 442 -19.59 -33.26 -4.06
CA GLU A 442 -18.66 -34.40 -4.03
C GLU A 442 -17.22 -33.95 -4.23
N TRP A 443 -16.99 -33.08 -5.21
CA TRP A 443 -15.67 -32.50 -5.46
C TRP A 443 -15.16 -31.66 -4.29
N LEU A 444 -16.05 -30.92 -3.64
CA LEU A 444 -15.68 -30.13 -2.47
C LEU A 444 -15.29 -31.02 -1.27
N VAL A 445 -16.04 -32.11 -1.04
CA VAL A 445 -15.73 -33.11 0.00
C VAL A 445 -14.37 -33.78 -0.28
N ASP A 446 -14.14 -34.19 -1.53
CA ASP A 446 -12.87 -34.80 -1.94
C ASP A 446 -11.69 -33.85 -1.68
N LYS A 447 -11.86 -32.55 -1.99
CA LYS A 447 -10.82 -31.54 -1.75
C LYS A 447 -10.56 -31.28 -0.27
N ILE A 448 -11.58 -31.27 0.56
CA ILE A 448 -11.41 -31.15 2.02
C ILE A 448 -10.58 -32.35 2.54
N HIS A 449 -10.84 -33.55 2.03
CA HIS A 449 -10.03 -34.73 2.36
C HIS A 449 -8.58 -34.67 1.83
N GLU A 450 -8.39 -34.28 0.57
CA GLU A 450 -7.05 -34.13 -0.03
C GLU A 450 -6.19 -33.14 0.77
N HIS A 451 -6.78 -32.03 1.21
CA HIS A 451 -6.12 -31.01 2.03
C HIS A 451 -6.03 -31.38 3.52
N GLN A 452 -6.50 -32.60 3.91
CA GLN A 452 -6.47 -33.11 5.29
C GLN A 452 -7.13 -32.15 6.30
N LEU A 453 -8.18 -31.43 5.87
CA LEU A 453 -8.92 -30.52 6.72
C LEU A 453 -9.93 -31.27 7.60
N PRO A 454 -10.21 -30.83 8.83
CA PRO A 454 -11.17 -31.50 9.74
C PRO A 454 -12.59 -31.31 9.22
N MET A 455 -13.19 -32.38 8.71
CA MET A 455 -14.52 -32.35 8.07
C MET A 455 -15.59 -31.71 8.96
N GLU A 456 -15.56 -31.95 10.26
CA GLU A 456 -16.55 -31.40 11.22
C GLU A 456 -16.58 -29.85 11.21
N ALA A 457 -15.43 -29.20 11.03
CA ALA A 457 -15.34 -27.73 10.96
C ALA A 457 -15.94 -27.15 9.66
N PHE A 458 -16.19 -27.99 8.65
CA PHE A 458 -16.72 -27.56 7.35
C PHE A 458 -18.14 -28.03 7.06
N GLU A 459 -18.80 -28.80 7.95
CA GLU A 459 -20.16 -29.30 7.71
C GLU A 459 -21.15 -28.17 7.36
N TRP A 460 -21.13 -27.06 8.10
CA TRP A 460 -21.97 -25.90 7.82
C TRP A 460 -21.68 -25.28 6.44
N TYR A 461 -20.41 -25.33 5.99
CA TYR A 461 -20.02 -24.81 4.68
C TYR A 461 -20.48 -25.72 3.54
N LEU A 462 -20.47 -27.06 3.76
CA LEU A 462 -21.01 -28.05 2.83
C LEU A 462 -22.54 -27.89 2.65
N ASP A 463 -23.26 -27.42 3.68
CA ASP A 463 -24.70 -27.14 3.59
C ASP A 463 -25.01 -26.08 2.53
N LEU A 464 -24.12 -25.16 2.23
CA LEU A 464 -24.27 -24.20 1.14
C LEU A 464 -24.34 -24.87 -0.25
N ARG A 465 -23.86 -26.12 -0.37
CA ARG A 465 -23.95 -26.92 -1.59
C ARG A 465 -25.14 -27.86 -1.57
N ARG A 466 -25.61 -28.25 -0.39
CA ARG A 466 -26.81 -29.08 -0.21
C ARG A 466 -28.07 -28.28 -0.41
N TYR A 467 -28.11 -27.02 0.00
CA TYR A 467 -29.30 -26.19 0.06
C TYR A 467 -29.18 -24.91 -0.77
N GLY A 468 -29.82 -24.87 -1.93
CA GLY A 468 -29.92 -23.67 -2.75
C GLY A 468 -28.61 -23.22 -3.42
N SER A 469 -27.72 -24.16 -3.70
CA SER A 469 -26.45 -23.89 -4.38
C SER A 469 -26.65 -23.23 -5.74
N VAL A 470 -25.92 -22.19 -6.03
CA VAL A 470 -25.90 -21.47 -7.30
C VAL A 470 -24.46 -21.16 -7.71
N PRO A 471 -24.16 -20.93 -9.00
CA PRO A 471 -22.88 -20.36 -9.39
C PRO A 471 -22.63 -19.07 -8.62
N HIS A 472 -21.45 -18.94 -8.01
CA HIS A 472 -21.09 -17.77 -7.25
C HIS A 472 -19.58 -17.55 -7.31
N SER A 473 -19.18 -16.30 -7.20
CA SER A 473 -17.80 -15.86 -7.34
C SER A 473 -17.49 -14.74 -6.36
N GLY A 474 -16.23 -14.62 -6.05
CA GLY A 474 -15.73 -13.53 -5.23
C GLY A 474 -14.23 -13.34 -5.40
N PHE A 475 -13.72 -12.36 -4.70
CA PHE A 475 -12.29 -12.09 -4.68
C PHE A 475 -11.85 -11.49 -3.33
N GLY A 476 -10.58 -11.60 -3.01
CA GLY A 476 -9.96 -10.94 -1.87
C GLY A 476 -8.95 -9.90 -2.34
N LEU A 477 -9.04 -8.68 -1.82
CA LEU A 477 -8.05 -7.62 -2.02
C LEU A 477 -7.43 -7.25 -0.68
N GLY A 478 -6.09 -7.33 -0.59
CA GLY A 478 -5.34 -6.84 0.55
C GLY A 478 -5.18 -5.32 0.47
N LEU A 479 -5.78 -4.58 1.41
CA LEU A 479 -5.72 -3.10 1.43
C LEU A 479 -4.27 -2.59 1.47
N GLU A 480 -3.42 -3.23 2.24
CA GLU A 480 -2.02 -2.85 2.39
C GLU A 480 -1.23 -3.02 1.08
N ARG A 481 -1.52 -4.06 0.31
CA ARG A 481 -0.91 -4.25 -1.03
C ARG A 481 -1.40 -3.18 -2.00
N LEU A 482 -2.69 -2.86 -1.99
CA LEU A 482 -3.26 -1.77 -2.80
C LEU A 482 -2.62 -0.41 -2.46
N VAL A 483 -2.53 -0.05 -1.17
CA VAL A 483 -1.89 1.19 -0.73
C VAL A 483 -0.41 1.22 -1.11
N ALA A 484 0.31 0.10 -0.95
CA ALA A 484 1.72 0.02 -1.33
C ALA A 484 1.94 0.30 -2.82
N TRP A 485 1.13 -0.29 -3.67
CA TRP A 485 1.18 -0.05 -5.12
C TRP A 485 0.82 1.38 -5.48
N VAL A 486 -0.33 1.88 -5.02
CA VAL A 486 -0.81 3.24 -5.33
C VAL A 486 0.19 4.30 -4.88
N CYS A 487 0.78 4.14 -3.70
CA CYS A 487 1.77 5.07 -3.14
C CYS A 487 3.22 4.77 -3.57
N LYS A 488 3.48 3.73 -4.35
CA LYS A 488 4.81 3.25 -4.74
C LYS A 488 5.74 3.04 -3.54
N LEU A 489 5.25 2.33 -2.54
CA LEU A 489 6.02 2.07 -1.32
C LEU A 489 6.88 0.81 -1.46
N PRO A 490 8.11 0.84 -0.99
CA PRO A 490 9.01 -0.31 -1.08
C PRO A 490 8.61 -1.46 -0.13
N HIS A 491 7.76 -1.20 0.86
CA HIS A 491 7.37 -2.17 1.87
C HIS A 491 5.98 -1.87 2.47
N VAL A 492 5.15 -2.89 2.65
CA VAL A 492 3.79 -2.76 3.21
C VAL A 492 3.74 -2.24 4.66
N ARG A 493 4.85 -2.24 5.42
CA ARG A 493 4.89 -1.69 6.79
C ARG A 493 4.53 -0.21 6.90
N GLU A 494 4.64 0.54 5.80
CA GLU A 494 4.28 1.97 5.78
C GLU A 494 2.80 2.21 5.49
N THR A 495 2.06 1.20 5.06
CA THR A 495 0.67 1.32 4.56
C THR A 495 -0.40 1.32 5.64
N ILE A 496 -0.08 0.89 6.85
CA ILE A 496 -0.98 0.77 7.99
C ILE A 496 -0.41 1.56 9.18
N PRO A 497 -1.25 2.17 10.04
CA PRO A 497 -0.75 2.98 11.16
C PRO A 497 0.23 2.25 12.07
N PHE A 498 -0.10 1.02 12.50
CA PHE A 498 0.72 0.21 13.39
C PHE A 498 0.87 -1.21 12.81
N PRO A 499 1.91 -1.47 11.99
CA PRO A 499 2.08 -2.76 11.35
C PRO A 499 2.48 -3.84 12.34
N ARG A 500 1.90 -5.05 12.17
CA ARG A 500 2.31 -6.27 12.87
C ARG A 500 3.07 -7.15 11.90
N MET A 501 4.30 -7.50 12.24
CA MET A 501 5.20 -8.27 11.38
C MET A 501 5.86 -9.39 12.18
N TYR A 502 6.38 -10.38 11.48
CA TYR A 502 7.18 -11.43 12.12
C TYR A 502 8.32 -10.82 12.95
N GLY A 503 8.32 -11.12 14.24
CA GLY A 503 9.29 -10.60 15.21
C GLY A 503 9.03 -9.18 15.73
N ARG A 504 7.92 -8.51 15.32
CA ARG A 504 7.57 -7.16 15.81
C ARG A 504 6.07 -7.04 16.08
N ILE A 505 5.74 -6.83 17.36
CA ILE A 505 4.36 -6.61 17.83
C ILE A 505 4.13 -5.20 18.39
N ALA A 506 5.19 -4.49 18.76
CA ALA A 506 5.14 -3.16 19.37
C ALA A 506 5.98 -2.14 18.57
N PRO A 507 5.64 -0.83 18.71
CA PRO A 507 4.42 -0.18 19.15
C PRO A 507 3.25 -0.40 18.24
#